data_d22a24cad2a0085523ec6be605aed954
#
_entry.id   d22a24cad2a0085523ec6be605aed954
#
_cell.length_a   1.000
_cell.length_b   1.000
_cell.length_c   1.000
_cell.angle_alpha   90.00
_cell.angle_beta   90.00
_cell.angle_gamma   90.00
#
_symmetry.space_group_name_H-M   'P 1'
#
loop_
_entity.id
_entity.type
_entity.pdbx_description
1 polymer ?
#
loop_
_entity_poly.entity_id
_entity_poly.type
_entity_poly.pdbx_seq_one_letter_code
_entity_poly.pdbx_strand_id
1 'polypeptide(L)'
;MSKTIISEDNRFEWDEEKDQHNLKKHGFSFNEILEIFDDPAFLEGYDFEHSSQEDRYYGIGCLNGVLYIIAFFTYRDRIRIISARQADNEEQERYNDYFKKIKS
;
A
#
# COMPACT_ATOMS: atom_id res chain seq x y z
N MET A 1 9.14 -7.67 21.73
CA MET A 1 7.95 -6.88 21.38
C MET A 1 8.21 -6.02 20.18
N SER A 2 7.26 -5.98 19.29
CA SER A 2 7.41 -5.20 18.08
C SER A 2 7.20 -3.71 18.36
N LYS A 3 7.90 -2.87 17.62
CA LYS A 3 7.90 -1.43 17.78
C LYS A 3 7.09 -0.79 16.65
N THR A 4 6.27 0.20 16.98
CA THR A 4 5.56 1.00 15.97
C THR A 4 6.45 2.13 15.48
N ILE A 5 6.61 2.21 14.16
CA ILE A 5 7.34 3.28 13.50
C ILE A 5 6.33 4.24 12.91
N ILE A 6 6.60 5.54 13.00
CA ILE A 6 5.77 6.59 12.44
C ILE A 6 6.56 7.29 11.34
N SER A 7 5.92 7.52 10.18
CA SER A 7 6.58 8.19 9.06
C SER A 7 6.94 9.64 9.40
N GLU A 8 7.91 10.21 8.69
CA GLU A 8 8.39 11.57 8.90
C GLU A 8 7.27 12.60 8.81
N ASP A 9 6.34 12.43 7.86
CA ASP A 9 5.22 13.35 7.65
C ASP A 9 4.05 13.08 8.59
N ASN A 10 4.18 12.11 9.49
CA ASN A 10 3.17 11.76 10.50
C ASN A 10 1.86 11.18 9.93
N ARG A 11 1.80 10.86 8.64
CA ARG A 11 0.61 10.30 7.99
C ARG A 11 0.47 8.80 8.16
N PHE A 12 1.60 8.09 8.29
CA PHE A 12 1.65 6.63 8.24
C PHE A 12 2.31 6.05 9.47
N GLU A 13 1.94 4.81 9.76
CA GLU A 13 2.58 4.03 10.81
C GLU A 13 2.67 2.57 10.39
N TRP A 14 3.55 1.81 11.01
CA TRP A 14 3.67 0.37 10.77
C TRP A 14 4.43 -0.32 11.90
N ASP A 15 4.33 -1.64 11.90
CA ASP A 15 5.07 -2.49 12.81
C ASP A 15 6.47 -2.76 12.22
N GLU A 16 7.51 -2.53 13.00
CA GLU A 16 8.89 -2.67 12.54
C GLU A 16 9.22 -4.08 12.06
N GLU A 17 8.73 -5.09 12.77
CA GLU A 17 8.98 -6.49 12.38
C GLU A 17 8.28 -6.84 11.06
N LYS A 18 7.08 -6.34 10.87
CA LYS A 18 6.35 -6.53 9.61
C LYS A 18 7.07 -5.86 8.45
N ASP A 19 7.63 -4.69 8.68
CA ASP A 19 8.41 -3.98 7.68
C ASP A 19 9.63 -4.77 7.27
N GLN A 20 10.38 -5.28 8.25
CA GLN A 20 11.57 -6.10 7.98
C GLN A 20 11.21 -7.39 7.26
N HIS A 21 10.13 -8.04 7.66
CA HIS A 21 9.65 -9.25 6.99
C HIS A 21 9.23 -8.96 5.55
N ASN A 22 8.55 -7.84 5.34
CA ASN A 22 8.12 -7.42 4.00
C ASN A 22 9.31 -7.13 3.09
N LEU A 23 10.33 -6.47 3.61
CA LEU A 23 11.55 -6.19 2.86
C LEU A 23 12.23 -7.50 2.42
N LYS A 24 12.32 -8.48 3.31
CA LYS A 24 12.89 -9.77 2.99
C LYS A 24 12.09 -10.53 1.94
N LYS A 25 10.77 -10.54 2.09
CA LYS A 25 9.88 -11.36 1.25
C LYS A 25 9.63 -10.72 -0.12
N HIS A 26 9.46 -9.41 -0.18
CA HIS A 26 9.01 -8.71 -1.38
C HIS A 26 10.01 -7.67 -1.91
N GLY A 27 11.07 -7.39 -1.17
CA GLY A 27 12.11 -6.44 -1.60
C GLY A 27 11.77 -4.98 -1.38
N PHE A 28 10.70 -4.66 -0.66
CA PHE A 28 10.27 -3.29 -0.38
C PHE A 28 10.15 -3.04 1.11
N SER A 29 10.70 -1.92 1.58
CA SER A 29 10.38 -1.40 2.90
C SER A 29 9.11 -0.56 2.81
N PHE A 30 8.40 -0.41 3.92
CA PHE A 30 7.17 0.39 3.91
C PHE A 30 7.45 1.86 3.63
N ASN A 31 8.58 2.38 4.10
CA ASN A 31 8.93 3.77 3.84
C ASN A 31 9.13 4.05 2.34
N GLU A 32 9.63 3.08 1.60
CA GLU A 32 9.89 3.23 0.16
C GLU A 32 8.63 3.35 -0.67
N ILE A 33 7.53 2.74 -0.23
CA ILE A 33 6.32 2.66 -1.03
C ILE A 33 5.27 3.74 -0.69
N LEU A 34 5.55 4.61 0.26
CA LEU A 34 4.56 5.60 0.71
C LEU A 34 4.14 6.57 -0.40
N GLU A 35 5.00 6.83 -1.37
CA GLU A 35 4.69 7.71 -2.48
C GLU A 35 3.50 7.25 -3.32
N ILE A 36 3.18 5.96 -3.32
CA ILE A 36 2.02 5.48 -4.09
C ILE A 36 0.71 6.13 -3.60
N PHE A 37 0.64 6.51 -2.32
CA PHE A 37 -0.56 7.14 -1.75
C PHE A 37 -0.79 8.55 -2.30
N ASP A 38 0.23 9.15 -2.89
CA ASP A 38 0.14 10.47 -3.52
C ASP A 38 -0.03 10.39 -5.04
N ASP A 39 -0.08 9.19 -5.59
CA ASP A 39 -0.36 8.97 -7.00
C ASP A 39 -1.80 9.42 -7.31
N PRO A 40 -2.01 10.36 -8.26
CA PRO A 40 -3.37 10.80 -8.61
C PRO A 40 -4.29 9.68 -9.06
N ALA A 41 -3.74 8.57 -9.55
CA ALA A 41 -4.48 7.40 -9.98
C ALA A 41 -4.48 6.27 -8.95
N PHE A 42 -4.13 6.57 -7.69
CA PHE A 42 -4.16 5.58 -6.61
C PHE A 42 -5.53 4.93 -6.54
N LEU A 43 -5.58 3.61 -6.73
CA LEU A 43 -6.83 2.86 -6.74
C LEU A 43 -7.00 2.13 -5.41
N GLU A 44 -7.93 2.61 -4.61
CA GLU A 44 -8.21 2.02 -3.30
C GLU A 44 -9.46 1.13 -3.37
N GLY A 45 -9.42 0.01 -2.68
CA GLY A 45 -10.56 -0.88 -2.54
C GLY A 45 -10.59 -1.54 -1.17
N TYR A 46 -11.73 -2.14 -0.85
CA TYR A 46 -11.92 -2.85 0.39
C TYR A 46 -11.41 -4.30 0.24
N ASP A 47 -10.61 -4.75 1.19
CA ASP A 47 -10.08 -6.12 1.20
C ASP A 47 -11.04 -7.03 1.98
N PHE A 48 -12.03 -7.56 1.29
CA PHE A 48 -13.06 -8.42 1.89
C PHE A 48 -12.48 -9.68 2.53
N GLU A 49 -11.44 -10.22 1.93
CA GLU A 49 -10.85 -11.48 2.36
C GLU A 49 -10.19 -11.38 3.74
N HIS A 50 -9.61 -10.23 4.07
CA HIS A 50 -8.81 -10.04 5.28
C HIS A 50 -9.43 -9.06 6.27
N SER A 51 -10.73 -8.78 6.16
CA SER A 51 -11.41 -7.80 7.01
C SER A 51 -12.26 -8.42 8.13
N SER A 52 -11.86 -9.59 8.63
CA SER A 52 -12.66 -10.31 9.65
C SER A 52 -12.67 -9.64 11.03
N GLN A 53 -11.55 -9.02 11.45
CA GLN A 53 -11.41 -8.41 12.78
C GLN A 53 -11.39 -6.89 12.73
N GLU A 54 -10.82 -6.34 11.67
CA GLU A 54 -10.83 -4.89 11.41
C GLU A 54 -10.92 -4.69 9.90
N ASP A 55 -11.44 -3.55 9.50
CA ASP A 55 -11.55 -3.22 8.08
C ASP A 55 -10.17 -3.03 7.47
N ARG A 56 -9.89 -3.78 6.42
CA ARG A 56 -8.64 -3.67 5.66
C ARG A 56 -8.92 -3.22 4.25
N TYR A 57 -7.94 -2.51 3.71
CA TYR A 57 -8.03 -1.92 2.38
C TYR A 57 -6.78 -2.28 1.59
N TYR A 58 -6.92 -2.26 0.27
CA TYR A 58 -5.75 -2.31 -0.61
C TYR A 58 -5.68 -1.02 -1.40
N GLY A 59 -4.48 -0.67 -1.84
CA GLY A 59 -4.26 0.47 -2.70
C GLY A 59 -3.21 0.14 -3.73
N ILE A 60 -3.51 0.41 -5.00
CA ILE A 60 -2.57 0.18 -6.11
C ILE A 60 -2.11 1.52 -6.62
N GLY A 61 -0.80 1.72 -6.67
CA GLY A 61 -0.21 2.94 -7.19
C GLY A 61 1.07 2.65 -7.95
N CYS A 62 1.55 3.65 -8.66
CA CYS A 62 2.76 3.55 -9.46
C CYS A 62 3.89 4.30 -8.76
N LEU A 63 4.97 3.58 -8.46
CA LEU A 63 6.14 4.15 -7.81
C LEU A 63 7.11 4.63 -8.88
N ASN A 64 7.47 5.90 -8.83
CA ASN A 64 8.41 6.53 -9.77
C ASN A 64 8.00 6.37 -11.25
N GLY A 65 6.71 6.22 -11.53
CA GLY A 65 6.19 6.10 -12.89
C GLY A 65 6.51 4.78 -13.59
N VAL A 66 7.12 3.83 -12.88
CA VAL A 66 7.64 2.60 -13.48
C VAL A 66 7.11 1.34 -12.82
N LEU A 67 7.01 1.34 -11.49
CA LEU A 67 6.75 0.12 -10.73
C LEU A 67 5.39 0.16 -10.07
N TYR A 68 4.54 -0.81 -10.40
CA TYR A 68 3.20 -0.92 -9.81
C TYR A 68 3.26 -1.66 -8.48
N ILE A 69 2.80 -1.01 -7.42
CA ILE A 69 2.79 -1.56 -6.06
C ILE A 69 1.36 -1.68 -5.56
N ILE A 70 1.06 -2.78 -4.89
CA ILE A 70 -0.17 -2.91 -4.11
C ILE A 70 0.20 -2.92 -2.63
N ALA A 71 -0.40 -2.03 -1.85
CA ALA A 71 -0.23 -1.97 -0.41
C ALA A 71 -1.52 -2.38 0.28
N PHE A 72 -1.39 -3.05 1.41
CA PHE A 72 -2.51 -3.44 2.26
C PHE A 72 -2.40 -2.65 3.56
N PHE A 73 -3.49 -2.05 3.99
CA PHE A 73 -3.46 -1.11 5.11
C PHE A 73 -4.81 -1.03 5.81
N THR A 74 -4.83 -0.40 6.96
CA THR A 74 -6.06 -0.10 7.68
C THR A 74 -6.00 1.37 8.14
N TYR A 75 -7.17 1.93 8.42
CA TYR A 75 -7.28 3.30 8.92
C TYR A 75 -7.35 3.29 10.44
N ARG A 76 -6.48 4.05 11.05
CA ARG A 76 -6.47 4.36 12.47
C ARG A 76 -6.29 5.87 12.59
N ASP A 77 -5.68 6.37 13.64
CA ASP A 77 -5.30 7.79 13.69
C ASP A 77 -4.39 8.13 12.52
N ARG A 78 -3.54 7.17 12.14
CA ARG A 78 -2.72 7.23 10.93
C ARG A 78 -3.11 6.08 10.01
N ILE A 79 -2.67 6.15 8.78
CA ILE A 79 -2.80 5.01 7.86
C ILE A 79 -1.77 3.97 8.33
N ARG A 80 -2.24 2.79 8.72
CA ARG A 80 -1.36 1.73 9.21
C ARG A 80 -1.08 0.74 8.10
N ILE A 81 0.17 0.71 7.65
CA ILE A 81 0.62 -0.18 6.58
C ILE A 81 0.79 -1.59 7.15
N ILE A 82 0.26 -2.59 6.44
CA ILE A 82 0.30 -3.98 6.87
C ILE A 82 1.26 -4.79 6.00
N SER A 83 1.20 -4.61 4.68
CA SER A 83 2.12 -5.25 3.75
C SER A 83 2.13 -4.50 2.42
N ALA A 84 3.15 -4.77 1.61
CA ALA A 84 3.26 -4.18 0.27
C ALA A 84 4.08 -5.12 -0.62
N ARG A 85 3.64 -5.26 -1.85
CA ARG A 85 4.34 -6.08 -2.85
C ARG A 85 4.14 -5.50 -4.23
N GLN A 86 4.87 -6.00 -5.19
CA GLN A 86 4.63 -5.64 -6.58
C GLN A 86 3.25 -6.16 -6.99
N ALA A 87 2.51 -5.33 -7.71
CA ALA A 87 1.19 -5.69 -8.21
C ALA A 87 1.32 -6.76 -9.30
N ASP A 88 0.41 -7.74 -9.29
CA ASP A 88 0.36 -8.76 -10.35
C ASP A 88 -0.30 -8.19 -11.62
N ASN A 89 -0.37 -9.00 -12.69
CA ASN A 89 -0.90 -8.55 -13.99
C ASN A 89 -2.34 -8.06 -13.89
N GLU A 90 -3.19 -8.77 -13.17
CA GLU A 90 -4.59 -8.39 -13.00
C GLU A 90 -4.73 -7.07 -12.25
N GLU A 91 -3.95 -6.90 -11.19
CA GLU A 91 -3.93 -5.67 -10.39
C GLU A 91 -3.42 -4.49 -11.22
N GLN A 92 -2.40 -4.70 -12.04
CA GLN A 92 -1.89 -3.67 -12.94
C GLN A 92 -2.93 -3.27 -13.98
N GLU A 93 -3.68 -4.22 -14.53
CA GLU A 93 -4.76 -3.95 -15.46
C GLU A 93 -5.85 -3.08 -14.82
N ARG A 94 -6.22 -3.42 -13.59
CA ARG A 94 -7.24 -2.64 -12.84
C ARG A 94 -6.78 -1.20 -12.62
N TYR A 95 -5.52 -1.01 -12.26
CA TYR A 95 -4.94 0.33 -12.12
C TYR A 95 -4.96 1.07 -13.45
N ASN A 96 -4.53 0.42 -14.53
CA ASN A 96 -4.48 1.06 -15.85
C ASN A 96 -5.86 1.44 -16.36
N ASP A 97 -6.87 0.61 -16.13
CA ASP A 97 -8.25 0.90 -16.51
C ASP A 97 -8.78 2.11 -15.74
N TYR A 98 -8.49 2.19 -14.46
CA TYR A 98 -8.87 3.33 -13.62
C TYR A 98 -8.14 4.61 -14.08
N PHE A 99 -6.85 4.48 -14.34
CA PHE A 99 -6.03 5.60 -14.84
C PHE A 99 -6.62 6.20 -16.12
N LYS A 100 -7.03 5.36 -17.06
CA LYS A 100 -7.66 5.79 -18.32
C LYS A 100 -8.96 6.54 -18.06
N LYS A 101 -9.76 6.07 -17.11
CA LYS A 101 -11.04 6.71 -16.78
C LYS A 101 -10.85 8.11 -16.22
N ILE A 102 -9.91 8.31 -15.34
CA ILE A 102 -9.69 9.63 -14.73
C ILE A 102 -8.98 10.60 -15.66
N LYS A 103 -8.31 10.10 -16.70
CA LYS A 103 -7.62 10.92 -17.68
C LYS A 103 -8.52 11.41 -18.83
N SER A 104 -9.62 10.73 -19.06
CA SER A 104 -10.51 11.08 -20.19
C SER A 104 -11.47 12.20 -19.90
#